data_8f39ea1b2f9bbe857eb0ad803e569056
#
_entry.id   8f39ea1b2f9bbe857eb0ad803e569056
#
_cell.length_a   1.000
_cell.length_b   1.000
_cell.length_c   1.000
_cell.angle_alpha   90.00
_cell.angle_beta   90.00
_cell.angle_gamma   90.00
#
_symmetry.space_group_name_H-M   'P 1'
#
loop_
_entity.id
_entity.type
_entity.pdbx_description
1 polymer ?
#
loop_
_entity_poly.entity_id
_entity_poly.type
_entity_poly.pdbx_seq_one_letter_code
_entity_poly.pdbx_strand_id
1 'polypeptide(L)'
;MPRRICPRHGAGYPCSCAMGNLYRFLEPVLLFLLKRKGRSYGYELANQLKEFALTDADVEIAALYRTLRQLELNSCVTSEWDVDHNGPARRVYALTPRGQEHLQEWIVVLGHMAKSMSRFVRVAGKSGHRT
;
A
#
# COMPACT_ATOMS: atom_id res chain seq x y z
N MET A 1 14.05 25.41 5.66
CA MET A 1 14.78 24.26 5.10
C MET A 1 14.52 24.15 3.61
N PRO A 2 15.58 23.98 2.82
CA PRO A 2 15.36 23.78 1.41
C PRO A 2 14.59 22.48 1.17
N ARG A 3 13.66 22.53 0.24
CA ARG A 3 12.88 21.35 -0.12
C ARG A 3 13.78 20.34 -0.83
N ARG A 4 13.73 19.10 -0.39
CA ARG A 4 14.47 18.03 -1.07
C ARG A 4 13.94 17.84 -2.48
N ILE A 5 14.85 17.70 -3.42
CA ILE A 5 14.50 17.35 -4.79
C ILE A 5 14.27 15.85 -4.83
N CYS A 6 13.10 15.44 -5.26
CA CYS A 6 12.78 14.02 -5.38
C CYS A 6 13.39 13.46 -6.67
N PRO A 7 14.20 12.38 -6.59
CA PRO A 7 14.78 11.78 -7.79
C PRO A 7 13.76 11.27 -8.81
N ARG A 8 12.57 10.90 -8.33
CA ARG A 8 11.52 10.36 -9.19
C ARG A 8 10.65 11.44 -9.81
N HIS A 9 10.35 12.48 -9.05
CA HIS A 9 9.37 13.48 -9.44
C HIS A 9 9.96 14.85 -9.71
N GLY A 10 11.21 15.05 -9.38
CA GLY A 10 11.90 16.32 -9.62
C GLY A 10 11.53 17.40 -8.61
N ALA A 11 12.05 18.59 -8.86
CA ALA A 11 11.84 19.74 -8.00
C ALA A 11 10.41 20.27 -8.18
N GLY A 12 9.79 20.65 -7.08
CA GLY A 12 8.47 21.28 -7.10
C GLY A 12 7.28 20.33 -7.12
N TYR A 13 7.49 19.04 -7.37
CA TYR A 13 6.41 18.07 -7.30
C TYR A 13 6.11 17.73 -5.83
N PRO A 14 4.85 17.84 -5.38
CA PRO A 14 4.50 17.60 -3.97
C PRO A 14 4.32 16.12 -3.65
N CYS A 15 5.39 15.34 -3.75
CA CYS A 15 5.33 13.90 -3.49
C CYS A 15 5.60 13.58 -2.02
N SER A 16 5.25 12.38 -1.62
CA SER A 16 5.48 11.87 -0.27
C SER A 16 6.76 11.05 -0.14
N CYS A 17 7.59 10.99 -1.17
CA CYS A 17 8.78 10.14 -1.21
C CYS A 17 9.76 10.44 -0.07
N ALA A 18 9.87 11.69 0.37
CA ALA A 18 10.78 12.10 1.43
C ALA A 18 10.21 11.91 2.83
N MET A 19 8.98 11.44 2.96
CA MET A 19 8.27 11.33 4.24
C MET A 19 8.54 10.03 4.98
N GLY A 20 9.50 9.23 4.51
CA GLY A 20 9.87 7.98 5.15
C GLY A 20 9.03 6.80 4.69
N ASN A 21 9.18 5.70 5.40
CA ASN A 21 8.57 4.43 5.02
C ASN A 21 7.14 4.34 5.56
N LEU A 22 6.18 4.37 4.65
CA LEU A 22 4.77 4.23 4.99
C LEU A 22 4.28 2.83 4.64
N TYR A 23 5.06 1.81 5.01
CA TYR A 23 4.78 0.42 4.66
C TYR A 23 3.47 -0.10 5.24
N ARG A 24 3.00 0.50 6.35
CA ARG A 24 1.72 0.10 6.95
C ARG A 24 0.55 0.23 6.00
N PHE A 25 0.68 1.11 5.00
CA PHE A 25 -0.39 1.35 4.03
C PHE A 25 -0.37 0.36 2.87
N LEU A 26 0.58 -0.57 2.86
CA LEU A 26 0.58 -1.66 1.87
C LEU A 26 -0.54 -2.65 2.13
N GLU A 27 -0.88 -2.91 3.40
CA GLU A 27 -1.90 -3.89 3.74
C GLU A 27 -3.23 -3.63 3.05
N PRO A 28 -3.84 -2.43 3.18
CA PRO A 28 -5.14 -2.22 2.58
C PRO A 28 -5.11 -2.30 1.06
N VAL A 29 -4.03 -1.85 0.45
CA VAL A 29 -3.92 -1.90 -1.02
C VAL A 29 -3.79 -3.35 -1.48
N LEU A 30 -2.98 -4.16 -0.82
CA LEU A 30 -2.82 -5.58 -1.17
C LEU A 30 -4.12 -6.36 -0.97
N LEU A 31 -4.83 -6.10 0.13
CA LEU A 31 -6.11 -6.73 0.39
C LEU A 31 -7.13 -6.37 -0.70
N PHE A 32 -7.16 -5.11 -1.11
CA PHE A 32 -8.04 -4.65 -2.16
C PHE A 32 -7.73 -5.30 -3.51
N LEU A 33 -6.45 -5.37 -3.87
CA LEU A 33 -6.03 -5.98 -5.13
C LEU A 33 -6.41 -7.47 -5.18
N LEU A 34 -6.24 -8.17 -4.07
CA LEU A 34 -6.63 -9.58 -3.98
C LEU A 34 -8.13 -9.76 -4.06
N LYS A 35 -8.89 -8.84 -3.47
CA LYS A 35 -10.36 -8.87 -3.56
C LYS A 35 -10.81 -8.70 -5.02
N ARG A 36 -10.18 -7.79 -5.74
CA ARG A 36 -10.52 -7.53 -7.14
C ARG A 36 -10.22 -8.71 -8.05
N LYS A 37 -9.05 -9.30 -7.88
CA LYS A 37 -8.58 -10.37 -8.78
C LYS A 37 -8.98 -11.76 -8.33
N GLY A 38 -9.22 -11.95 -7.04
CA GLY A 38 -9.47 -13.25 -6.45
C GLY A 38 -8.18 -13.94 -6.05
N ARG A 39 -7.32 -14.28 -7.02
CA ARG A 39 -6.01 -14.90 -6.77
C ARG A 39 -4.96 -14.15 -7.55
N SER A 40 -3.76 -14.02 -6.99
CA SER A 40 -2.70 -13.28 -7.65
C SER A 40 -1.33 -13.76 -7.21
N TYR A 41 -0.39 -13.75 -8.14
CA TYR A 41 1.02 -13.97 -7.82
C TYR A 41 1.62 -12.71 -7.21
N GLY A 42 2.67 -12.89 -6.41
CA GLY A 42 3.33 -11.75 -5.77
C GLY A 42 3.83 -10.71 -6.77
N TYR A 43 4.38 -11.15 -7.91
CA TYR A 43 4.88 -10.20 -8.90
C TYR A 43 3.77 -9.39 -9.57
N GLU A 44 2.58 -10.00 -9.72
CA GLU A 44 1.42 -9.27 -10.26
C GLU A 44 0.97 -8.19 -9.29
N LEU A 45 0.96 -8.52 -8.00
CA LEU A 45 0.63 -7.55 -6.96
C LEU A 45 1.62 -6.38 -6.97
N ALA A 46 2.90 -6.68 -7.14
CA ALA A 46 3.92 -5.64 -7.21
C ALA A 46 3.69 -4.68 -8.37
N ASN A 47 3.31 -5.22 -9.55
CA ASN A 47 3.03 -4.39 -10.72
C ASN A 47 1.79 -3.53 -10.55
N GLN A 48 0.75 -4.08 -9.92
CA GLN A 48 -0.52 -3.38 -9.73
C GLN A 48 -0.48 -2.37 -8.58
N LEU A 49 0.44 -2.57 -7.65
CA LEU A 49 0.55 -1.72 -6.48
C LEU A 49 0.77 -0.26 -6.84
N LYS A 50 1.50 0.01 -7.92
CA LYS A 50 1.79 1.37 -8.38
C LYS A 50 0.52 2.14 -8.72
N GLU A 51 -0.49 1.46 -9.23
CA GLU A 51 -1.74 2.08 -9.67
C GLU A 51 -2.58 2.56 -8.48
N PHE A 52 -2.53 1.82 -7.37
CA PHE A 52 -3.37 2.10 -6.22
C PHE A 52 -2.57 2.49 -4.98
N ALA A 53 -1.31 2.86 -5.15
CA ALA A 53 -0.46 3.22 -4.02
C ALA A 53 -1.01 4.44 -3.29
N LEU A 54 -1.03 4.36 -1.97
CA LEU A 54 -1.51 5.46 -1.13
C LEU A 54 -0.43 6.50 -0.87
N THR A 55 0.81 6.18 -1.23
CA THR A 55 1.94 7.11 -1.12
C THR A 55 2.74 7.08 -2.41
N ASP A 56 3.58 8.09 -2.61
CA ASP A 56 4.43 8.19 -3.80
C ASP A 56 5.74 7.43 -3.66
N ALA A 57 6.03 6.87 -2.48
CA ALA A 57 7.28 6.17 -2.24
C ALA A 57 7.33 4.85 -3.02
N ASP A 58 8.50 4.50 -3.52
CA ASP A 58 8.72 3.20 -4.14
C ASP A 58 8.60 2.10 -3.08
N VAL A 59 7.95 1.02 -3.46
CA VAL A 59 7.79 -0.13 -2.57
C VAL A 59 8.86 -1.16 -2.94
N GLU A 60 9.70 -1.49 -1.97
CA GLU A 60 10.68 -2.55 -2.14
C GLU A 60 9.98 -3.90 -2.20
N ILE A 61 10.47 -4.78 -3.06
CA ILE A 61 9.94 -6.15 -3.20
C ILE A 61 9.96 -6.87 -1.84
N ALA A 62 11.03 -6.67 -1.07
CA ALA A 62 11.14 -7.29 0.26
C ALA A 62 10.01 -6.82 1.19
N ALA A 63 9.64 -5.55 1.13
CA ALA A 63 8.55 -5.01 1.95
C ALA A 63 7.20 -5.60 1.53
N LEU A 64 6.98 -5.78 0.24
CA LEU A 64 5.78 -6.41 -0.29
C LEU A 64 5.60 -7.82 0.27
N TYR A 65 6.63 -8.65 0.14
CA TYR A 65 6.56 -10.04 0.60
C TYR A 65 6.49 -10.13 2.13
N ARG A 66 7.12 -9.21 2.83
CA ARG A 66 7.03 -9.15 4.29
C ARG A 66 5.59 -8.85 4.72
N THR A 67 4.94 -7.92 4.04
CA THR A 67 3.55 -7.57 4.32
C THR A 67 2.62 -8.75 4.01
N LEU A 68 2.82 -9.42 2.88
CA LEU A 68 2.03 -10.61 2.54
C LEU A 68 2.20 -11.71 3.58
N ARG A 69 3.43 -11.91 4.06
CA ARG A 69 3.69 -12.89 5.11
C ARG A 69 2.96 -12.54 6.41
N GLN A 70 2.97 -11.26 6.77
CA GLN A 70 2.27 -10.79 7.96
C GLN A 70 0.77 -10.98 7.84
N LEU A 71 0.21 -10.70 6.67
CA LEU A 71 -1.21 -10.92 6.40
C LEU A 71 -1.57 -12.41 6.47
N GLU A 72 -0.68 -13.26 6.01
CA GLU A 72 -0.89 -14.71 6.08
C GLU A 72 -0.85 -15.20 7.52
N LEU A 73 0.08 -14.70 8.34
CA LEU A 73 0.16 -15.02 9.75
C LEU A 73 -1.10 -14.60 10.51
N ASN A 74 -1.73 -13.52 10.07
CA ASN A 74 -2.96 -13.02 10.68
C ASN A 74 -4.21 -13.61 10.04
N SER A 75 -4.06 -14.62 9.20
CA SER A 75 -5.15 -15.34 8.53
C SER A 75 -5.97 -14.46 7.57
N CYS A 76 -5.41 -13.35 7.14
CA CYS A 76 -6.08 -12.45 6.17
C CYS A 76 -5.90 -12.91 4.74
N VAL A 77 -4.82 -13.62 4.45
CA VAL A 77 -4.58 -14.22 3.14
C VAL A 77 -4.08 -15.65 3.31
N THR A 78 -4.25 -16.45 2.26
CA THR A 78 -3.65 -17.77 2.14
C THR A 78 -2.73 -17.78 0.94
N SER A 79 -1.79 -18.73 0.93
CA SER A 79 -0.91 -18.89 -0.23
C SER A 79 -0.72 -20.37 -0.53
N GLU A 80 -0.52 -20.64 -1.83
CA GLU A 80 -0.24 -21.98 -2.32
C GLU A 80 0.85 -21.89 -3.37
N TRP A 81 1.59 -22.99 -3.53
CA TRP A 81 2.56 -23.06 -4.61
C TRP A 81 1.86 -23.52 -5.88
N ASP A 82 1.99 -22.75 -6.95
CA ASP A 82 1.48 -23.12 -8.27
C ASP A 82 2.60 -23.84 -9.02
N VAL A 83 2.43 -25.12 -9.24
CA VAL A 83 3.40 -25.99 -9.93
C VAL A 83 2.90 -26.48 -11.28
N ASP A 84 1.73 -26.04 -11.72
CA ASP A 84 1.05 -26.55 -12.91
C ASP A 84 1.49 -25.87 -14.20
N HIS A 85 2.49 -25.02 -14.16
CA HIS A 85 2.99 -24.32 -15.33
C HIS A 85 4.40 -24.74 -15.66
N ASN A 86 4.82 -24.50 -16.90
CA ASN A 86 6.19 -24.76 -17.33
C ASN A 86 7.11 -23.69 -16.77
N GLY A 87 7.89 -24.04 -15.76
CA GLY A 87 8.79 -23.10 -15.13
C GLY A 87 8.87 -23.31 -13.64
N PRO A 88 9.58 -22.43 -12.91
CA PRO A 88 9.69 -22.55 -11.46
C PRO A 88 8.34 -22.41 -10.77
N ALA A 89 8.16 -23.11 -9.67
CA ALA A 89 6.96 -22.97 -8.85
C ALA A 89 6.79 -21.53 -8.40
N ARG A 90 5.57 -21.02 -8.41
CA ARG A 90 5.23 -19.66 -8.03
C ARG A 90 4.23 -19.69 -6.90
N ARG A 91 4.36 -18.72 -5.99
CA ARG A 91 3.43 -18.59 -4.88
C ARG A 91 2.24 -17.74 -5.31
N VAL A 92 1.03 -18.26 -5.11
CA VAL A 92 -0.20 -17.57 -5.42
C VAL A 92 -0.94 -17.25 -4.13
N TYR A 93 -1.46 -16.04 -4.02
CA TYR A 93 -2.12 -15.54 -2.83
C TYR A 93 -3.60 -15.35 -3.07
N ALA A 94 -4.41 -15.55 -2.04
CA ALA A 94 -5.84 -15.37 -2.10
C ALA A 94 -6.34 -14.74 -0.79
N LEU A 95 -7.39 -13.92 -0.92
CA LEU A 95 -8.00 -13.25 0.23
C LEU A 95 -8.91 -14.24 0.98
N THR A 96 -8.88 -14.20 2.30
CA THR A 96 -9.77 -14.98 3.16
C THR A 96 -10.97 -14.13 3.57
N PRO A 97 -12.05 -14.75 4.13
CA PRO A 97 -13.12 -13.96 4.73
C PRO A 97 -12.62 -13.00 5.81
N ARG A 98 -11.65 -13.44 6.63
CA ARG A 98 -11.05 -12.56 7.63
C ARG A 98 -10.33 -11.39 6.96
N GLY A 99 -9.68 -11.64 5.82
CA GLY A 99 -9.04 -10.59 5.04
C GLY A 99 -10.02 -9.55 4.53
N GLN A 100 -11.20 -9.99 4.12
CA GLN A 100 -12.25 -9.04 3.69
C GLN A 100 -12.71 -8.16 4.84
N GLU A 101 -12.89 -8.74 6.03
CA GLU A 101 -13.24 -7.96 7.23
C GLU A 101 -12.14 -6.95 7.54
N HIS A 102 -10.90 -7.37 7.48
CA HIS A 102 -9.75 -6.51 7.76
C HIS A 102 -9.66 -5.35 6.76
N LEU A 103 -9.97 -5.62 5.50
CA LEU A 103 -10.04 -4.57 4.48
C LEU A 103 -11.11 -3.53 4.83
N GLN A 104 -12.30 -4.00 5.26
CA GLN A 104 -13.36 -3.08 5.63
C GLN A 104 -12.98 -2.22 6.84
N GLU A 105 -12.29 -2.82 7.81
CA GLU A 105 -11.76 -2.08 8.95
C GLU A 105 -10.79 -0.99 8.49
N TRP A 106 -9.90 -1.34 7.54
CA TRP A 106 -8.95 -0.38 6.97
C TRP A 106 -9.66 0.77 6.27
N ILE A 107 -10.71 0.46 5.49
CA ILE A 107 -11.46 1.48 4.76
C ILE A 107 -12.05 2.51 5.72
N VAL A 108 -12.63 2.05 6.82
CA VAL A 108 -13.19 2.94 7.84
C VAL A 108 -12.10 3.81 8.46
N VAL A 109 -10.98 3.20 8.85
CA VAL A 109 -9.86 3.93 9.46
C VAL A 109 -9.26 4.95 8.49
N LEU A 110 -9.05 4.54 7.25
CA LEU A 110 -8.48 5.43 6.23
C LEU A 110 -9.41 6.60 5.93
N GLY A 111 -10.72 6.35 5.89
CA GLY A 111 -11.71 7.41 5.71
C GLY A 111 -11.65 8.44 6.83
N HIS A 112 -11.51 7.97 8.06
CA HIS A 112 -11.37 8.85 9.21
C HIS A 112 -10.05 9.64 9.15
N MET A 113 -8.96 8.95 8.81
CA MET A 113 -7.65 9.60 8.67
C MET A 113 -7.66 10.66 7.57
N ALA A 114 -8.32 10.38 6.47
CA ALA A 114 -8.42 11.33 5.36
C ALA A 114 -9.10 12.62 5.79
N LYS A 115 -10.17 12.52 6.57
CA LYS A 115 -10.86 13.69 7.11
C LYS A 115 -9.99 14.47 8.08
N SER A 116 -9.28 13.75 8.95
CA SER A 116 -8.39 14.38 9.94
C SER A 116 -7.23 15.08 9.26
N MET A 117 -6.66 14.46 8.25
CA MET A 117 -5.57 15.05 7.49
C MET A 117 -6.02 16.29 6.73
N SER A 118 -7.19 16.23 6.13
CA SER A 118 -7.78 17.37 5.42
C SER A 118 -7.98 18.55 6.35
N ARG A 119 -8.51 18.27 7.54
CA ARG A 119 -8.70 19.30 8.55
C ARG A 119 -7.38 19.91 8.98
N PHE A 120 -6.38 19.07 9.24
CA PHE A 120 -5.05 19.54 9.62
C PHE A 120 -4.44 20.44 8.56
N VAL A 121 -4.49 20.01 7.30
CA VAL A 121 -3.93 20.76 6.18
C VAL A 121 -4.61 22.14 6.08
N ARG A 122 -5.93 22.19 6.26
CA ARG A 122 -6.66 23.44 6.20
C ARG A 122 -6.28 24.41 7.32
N VAL A 123 -6.15 23.88 8.53
CA VAL A 123 -5.80 24.70 9.71
C VAL A 123 -4.34 25.14 9.65
N ALA A 124 -3.43 24.19 9.41
CA ALA A 124 -2.00 24.48 9.39
C ALA A 124 -1.63 25.34 8.17
N GLY A 125 -2.30 25.15 7.05
CA GLY A 125 -2.06 25.93 5.85
C GLY A 125 -2.40 27.40 6.04
N LYS A 126 -3.48 27.71 6.76
CA LYS A 126 -3.84 29.09 7.09
C LYS A 126 -2.78 29.75 8.00
N SER A 127 -2.31 28.99 8.98
CA SER A 127 -1.25 29.49 9.86
C SER A 127 0.04 29.73 9.11
N GLY A 128 0.35 28.89 8.13
CA GLY A 128 1.56 28.96 7.33
C GLY A 128 1.62 30.17 6.42
N HIS A 129 0.49 30.80 6.11
CA HIS A 129 0.45 32.01 5.27
C HIS A 129 0.76 33.28 6.04
N ARG A 130 0.91 33.21 7.32
CA ARG A 130 1.28 34.35 8.14
C ARG A 130 2.78 34.42 8.25
N THR A 131 3.33 35.27 7.50
CA THR A 131 4.76 35.58 7.59
C THR A 131 4.93 36.99 8.09
#